data_aa352d9ab4898f86abcc8e286c082078
#
_entry.id   aa352d9ab4898f86abcc8e286c082078
#
_cell.length_a   1.000
_cell.length_b   1.000
_cell.length_c   1.000
_cell.angle_alpha   90.00
_cell.angle_beta   90.00
_cell.angle_gamma   90.00
#
_symmetry.space_group_name_H-M   'P 1'
#
loop_
_entity.id
_entity.type
_entity.pdbx_description
1 polymer ?
#
loop_
_entity_poly.entity_id
_entity_poly.type
_entity_poly.pdbx_seq_one_letter_code
_entity_poly.pdbx_strand_id
1 'polypeptide(L)'
;MLNELITILKGTDKAEESLYMLGMSYYNQKDYQTAAQTFITYFNTYPRGTFTELARFHAGKALFLDTPEPRLDQSSTYQAIQQLQMFMEYFPNSVKKQEAQDMIFALQDKLVLKELYSAKLYYNLGNYMGNNYESCVITA
;
A
#
# COMPACT_ATOMS: atom_id res chain seq x y z
N MET A 1 -16.15 9.77 -17.92
CA MET A 1 -16.80 11.03 -17.56
C MET A 1 -15.91 11.93 -16.71
N LEU A 2 -15.47 11.49 -15.54
CA LEU A 2 -14.54 12.30 -14.73
C LEU A 2 -13.22 12.56 -15.43
N ASN A 3 -12.69 11.62 -16.19
CA ASN A 3 -11.45 11.81 -16.94
C ASN A 3 -11.57 12.92 -17.99
N GLU A 4 -12.73 13.02 -18.64
CA GLU A 4 -12.97 14.09 -19.60
C GLU A 4 -13.05 15.45 -18.92
N LEU A 5 -13.69 15.52 -17.75
CA LEU A 5 -13.76 16.75 -16.97
C LEU A 5 -12.38 17.19 -16.51
N ILE A 6 -11.53 16.27 -16.09
CA ILE A 6 -10.15 16.56 -15.68
C ILE A 6 -9.38 17.17 -16.84
N THR A 7 -9.53 16.62 -18.04
CA THR A 7 -8.88 17.13 -19.25
C THR A 7 -9.32 18.55 -19.56
N ILE A 8 -10.62 18.83 -19.45
CA ILE A 8 -11.20 20.14 -19.73
C ILE A 8 -10.78 21.17 -18.66
N LEU A 9 -10.75 20.74 -17.39
CA LEU A 9 -10.47 21.63 -16.25
C LEU A 9 -9.00 21.74 -15.89
N LYS A 10 -8.12 21.12 -16.65
CA LYS A 10 -6.68 21.06 -16.38
C LYS A 10 -6.13 22.49 -16.17
N GLY A 11 -5.38 22.64 -15.06
CA GLY A 11 -4.82 23.95 -14.69
C GLY A 11 -5.71 24.79 -13.78
N THR A 12 -6.88 24.28 -13.39
CA THR A 12 -7.78 24.93 -12.45
C THR A 12 -7.83 24.18 -11.13
N ASP A 13 -8.32 24.87 -10.06
CA ASP A 13 -8.52 24.22 -8.75
C ASP A 13 -9.51 23.05 -8.85
N LYS A 14 -10.47 23.17 -9.77
CA LYS A 14 -11.45 22.10 -10.00
C LYS A 14 -10.83 20.87 -10.62
N ALA A 15 -9.77 21.01 -11.43
CA ALA A 15 -9.06 19.87 -11.99
C ALA A 15 -8.36 19.10 -10.88
N GLU A 16 -7.73 19.79 -9.94
CA GLU A 16 -7.10 19.18 -8.78
C GLU A 16 -8.12 18.42 -7.94
N GLU A 17 -9.22 19.07 -7.57
CA GLU A 17 -10.29 18.44 -6.79
C GLU A 17 -10.90 17.26 -7.52
N SER A 18 -11.15 17.40 -8.83
CA SER A 18 -11.73 16.31 -9.64
C SER A 18 -10.85 15.08 -9.66
N LEU A 19 -9.53 15.25 -9.76
CA LEU A 19 -8.58 14.13 -9.76
C LEU A 19 -8.58 13.42 -8.41
N TYR A 20 -8.59 14.18 -7.32
CA TYR A 20 -8.68 13.59 -5.97
C TYR A 20 -9.99 12.82 -5.81
N MET A 21 -11.10 13.40 -6.24
CA MET A 21 -12.42 12.76 -6.16
C MET A 21 -12.50 11.50 -7.01
N LEU A 22 -11.83 11.48 -8.16
CA LEU A 22 -11.73 10.27 -8.98
C LEU A 22 -11.03 9.15 -8.21
N GLY A 23 -9.92 9.46 -7.56
CA GLY A 23 -9.21 8.49 -6.71
C GLY A 23 -10.11 7.95 -5.60
N MET A 24 -10.85 8.83 -4.92
CA MET A 24 -11.79 8.44 -3.87
C MET A 24 -12.93 7.57 -4.40
N SER A 25 -13.39 7.86 -5.62
CA SER A 25 -14.43 7.05 -6.27
C SER A 25 -13.96 5.61 -6.47
N TYR A 26 -12.76 5.42 -7.01
CA TYR A 26 -12.18 4.09 -7.15
C TYR A 26 -11.97 3.42 -5.78
N TYR A 27 -11.50 4.17 -4.80
CA TYR A 27 -11.30 3.68 -3.45
C TYR A 27 -12.60 3.14 -2.84
N ASN A 28 -13.69 3.89 -2.99
CA ASN A 28 -15.00 3.51 -2.48
C ASN A 28 -15.58 2.30 -3.22
N GLN A 29 -15.21 2.10 -4.48
CA GLN A 29 -15.59 0.92 -5.26
C GLN A 29 -14.73 -0.30 -4.94
N LYS A 30 -13.76 -0.15 -4.03
CA LYS A 30 -12.79 -1.18 -3.67
C LYS A 30 -11.84 -1.56 -4.80
N ASP A 31 -11.71 -0.70 -5.81
CA ASP A 31 -10.70 -0.84 -6.86
C ASP A 31 -9.42 -0.16 -6.39
N TYR A 32 -8.73 -0.81 -5.45
CA TYR A 32 -7.62 -0.22 -4.72
C TYR A 32 -6.40 0.02 -5.60
N GLN A 33 -6.14 -0.82 -6.57
CA GLN A 33 -5.01 -0.63 -7.49
C GLN A 33 -5.20 0.65 -8.31
N THR A 34 -6.36 0.82 -8.91
CA THR A 34 -6.67 2.00 -9.71
C THR A 34 -6.72 3.25 -8.83
N ALA A 35 -7.29 3.13 -7.62
CA ALA A 35 -7.31 4.22 -6.66
C ALA A 35 -5.89 4.68 -6.30
N ALA A 36 -5.00 3.74 -5.99
CA ALA A 36 -3.62 4.05 -5.66
C ALA A 36 -2.92 4.75 -6.82
N GLN A 37 -3.08 4.26 -8.04
CA GLN A 37 -2.48 4.89 -9.22
C GLN A 37 -3.03 6.30 -9.45
N THR A 38 -4.31 6.51 -9.23
CA THR A 38 -4.93 7.83 -9.36
C THR A 38 -4.40 8.79 -8.32
N PHE A 39 -4.26 8.36 -7.08
CA PHE A 39 -3.68 9.20 -6.03
C PHE A 39 -2.22 9.52 -6.29
N ILE A 40 -1.44 8.56 -6.79
CA ILE A 40 -0.05 8.78 -7.17
C ILE A 40 0.03 9.83 -8.29
N THR A 41 -0.83 9.73 -9.29
CA THR A 41 -0.92 10.73 -10.35
C THR A 41 -1.26 12.10 -9.77
N TYR A 42 -2.19 12.15 -8.79
CA TYR A 42 -2.57 13.39 -8.14
C TYR A 42 -1.35 14.07 -7.50
N PHE A 43 -0.64 13.39 -6.61
CA PHE A 43 0.43 14.05 -5.89
C PHE A 43 1.69 14.28 -6.73
N ASN A 44 1.86 13.57 -7.85
CA ASN A 44 2.92 13.88 -8.81
C ASN A 44 2.59 15.13 -9.64
N THR A 45 1.31 15.34 -9.94
CA THR A 45 0.85 16.51 -10.70
C THR A 45 0.74 17.75 -9.79
N TYR A 46 0.30 17.56 -8.56
CA TYR A 46 0.08 18.64 -7.59
C TYR A 46 0.84 18.36 -6.29
N PRO A 47 2.19 18.48 -6.30
CA PRO A 47 3.00 18.12 -5.12
C PRO A 47 2.69 18.94 -3.87
N ARG A 48 2.11 20.12 -4.05
CA ARG A 48 1.73 21.02 -2.94
C ARG A 48 0.23 21.36 -2.98
N GLY A 49 -0.56 20.45 -3.53
CA GLY A 49 -2.00 20.65 -3.63
C GLY A 49 -2.70 20.55 -2.30
N THR A 50 -3.96 21.02 -2.28
CA THR A 50 -4.80 21.02 -1.08
C THR A 50 -5.00 19.61 -0.52
N PHE A 51 -5.10 18.61 -1.39
CA PHE A 51 -5.38 17.23 -1.00
C PHE A 51 -4.15 16.32 -1.06
N THR A 52 -2.94 16.88 -1.21
CA THR A 52 -1.72 16.08 -1.39
C THR A 52 -1.46 15.18 -0.18
N GLU A 53 -1.64 15.69 1.03
CA GLU A 53 -1.47 14.90 2.24
C GLU A 53 -2.43 13.72 2.27
N LEU A 54 -3.71 13.98 2.03
CA LEU A 54 -4.74 12.94 2.01
C LEU A 54 -4.54 11.97 0.85
N ALA A 55 -4.13 12.46 -0.31
CA ALA A 55 -3.86 11.60 -1.47
C ALA A 55 -2.71 10.64 -1.20
N ARG A 56 -1.63 11.11 -0.57
CA ARG A 56 -0.52 10.24 -0.19
C ARG A 56 -0.96 9.20 0.83
N PHE A 57 -1.74 9.62 1.83
CA PHE A 57 -2.25 8.70 2.83
C PHE A 57 -3.15 7.64 2.20
N HIS A 58 -4.10 8.05 1.36
CA HIS A 58 -5.03 7.11 0.73
C HIS A 58 -4.35 6.21 -0.31
N ALA A 59 -3.30 6.68 -0.98
CA ALA A 59 -2.51 5.82 -1.86
C ALA A 59 -1.89 4.66 -1.06
N GLY A 60 -1.26 4.99 0.06
CA GLY A 60 -0.70 3.96 0.95
C GLY A 60 -1.77 3.04 1.51
N LYS A 61 -2.89 3.59 1.95
CA LYS A 61 -3.99 2.80 2.51
C LYS A 61 -4.64 1.90 1.46
N ALA A 62 -4.81 2.38 0.24
CA ALA A 62 -5.35 1.57 -0.84
C ALA A 62 -4.45 0.37 -1.13
N LEU A 63 -3.14 0.58 -1.19
CA LEU A 63 -2.19 -0.51 -1.35
C LEU A 63 -2.20 -1.46 -0.16
N PHE A 64 -2.36 -0.93 1.06
CA PHE A 64 -2.52 -1.76 2.26
C PHE A 64 -3.73 -2.68 2.15
N LEU A 65 -4.87 -2.14 1.74
CA LEU A 65 -6.11 -2.92 1.60
C LEU A 65 -6.06 -3.93 0.46
N ASP A 66 -5.18 -3.70 -0.52
CA ASP A 66 -5.02 -4.58 -1.67
C ASP A 66 -3.96 -5.66 -1.46
N THR A 67 -3.28 -5.69 -0.31
CA THR A 67 -2.24 -6.69 -0.07
C THR A 67 -2.82 -8.09 0.03
N PRO A 68 -2.12 -9.10 -0.54
CA PRO A 68 -2.60 -10.48 -0.54
C PRO A 68 -2.40 -11.17 0.81
N GLU A 69 -2.92 -12.40 0.92
CA GLU A 69 -2.68 -13.24 2.08
C GLU A 69 -1.18 -13.50 2.26
N PRO A 70 -0.73 -13.78 3.52
CA PRO A 70 0.71 -13.96 3.79
C PRO A 70 1.39 -15.05 2.97
N ARG A 71 0.63 -16.05 2.50
CA ARG A 71 1.21 -17.16 1.72
C ARG A 71 1.53 -16.80 0.28
N LEU A 72 0.95 -15.72 -0.23
CA LEU A 72 1.11 -15.28 -1.62
C LEU A 72 2.31 -14.35 -1.77
N ASP A 73 2.65 -13.98 -3.02
CA ASP A 73 3.71 -13.02 -3.28
C ASP A 73 3.42 -11.68 -2.60
N GLN A 74 4.41 -11.15 -1.88
CA GLN A 74 4.24 -9.95 -1.06
C GLN A 74 4.85 -8.68 -1.68
N SER A 75 5.04 -8.65 -3.00
CA SER A 75 5.58 -7.46 -3.68
C SER A 75 4.74 -6.21 -3.41
N SER A 76 3.41 -6.35 -3.45
CA SER A 76 2.50 -5.23 -3.17
C SER A 76 2.55 -4.79 -1.70
N THR A 77 2.89 -5.71 -0.79
CA THR A 77 3.07 -5.37 0.63
C THR A 77 4.26 -4.42 0.80
N TYR A 78 5.38 -4.67 0.12
CA TYR A 78 6.54 -3.77 0.15
C TYR A 78 6.19 -2.40 -0.44
N GLN A 79 5.43 -2.36 -1.53
CA GLN A 79 4.97 -1.11 -2.12
C GLN A 79 4.11 -0.30 -1.15
N ALA A 80 3.21 -0.97 -0.44
CA ALA A 80 2.35 -0.32 0.55
C ALA A 80 3.17 0.27 1.69
N ILE A 81 4.14 -0.49 2.22
CA ILE A 81 5.03 0.00 3.27
C ILE A 81 5.80 1.23 2.78
N GLN A 82 6.34 1.18 1.57
CA GLN A 82 7.09 2.30 1.00
C GLN A 82 6.23 3.56 0.91
N GLN A 83 5.02 3.45 0.39
CA GLN A 83 4.12 4.60 0.25
C GLN A 83 3.74 5.18 1.62
N LEU A 84 3.46 4.34 2.60
CA LEU A 84 3.13 4.79 3.95
C LEU A 84 4.33 5.46 4.63
N GLN A 85 5.53 4.92 4.45
CA GLN A 85 6.75 5.54 4.98
C GLN A 85 6.99 6.91 4.35
N MET A 86 6.83 7.02 3.03
CA MET A 86 6.96 8.30 2.34
C MET A 86 5.93 9.31 2.84
N PHE A 87 4.69 8.88 3.08
CA PHE A 87 3.69 9.74 3.68
C PHE A 87 4.16 10.31 5.01
N MET A 88 4.68 9.46 5.89
CA MET A 88 5.15 9.88 7.21
C MET A 88 6.37 10.82 7.12
N GLU A 89 7.24 10.63 6.13
CA GLU A 89 8.38 11.50 5.91
C GLU A 89 7.97 12.89 5.44
N TYR A 90 7.01 12.97 4.51
CA TYR A 90 6.52 14.23 3.98
C TYR A 90 5.62 14.97 4.96
N PHE A 91 4.88 14.25 5.78
CA PHE A 91 3.91 14.84 6.71
C PHE A 91 4.10 14.30 8.13
N PRO A 92 5.24 14.60 8.77
CA PRO A 92 5.55 14.03 10.08
C PRO A 92 4.62 14.47 11.21
N ASN A 93 3.89 15.57 11.00
CA ASN A 93 2.94 16.10 11.99
C ASN A 93 1.48 15.84 11.61
N SER A 94 1.24 14.98 10.63
CA SER A 94 -0.12 14.66 10.21
C SER A 94 -0.90 13.93 11.30
N VAL A 95 -2.20 14.24 11.39
CA VAL A 95 -3.10 13.51 12.30
C VAL A 95 -3.26 12.04 11.88
N LYS A 96 -2.94 11.72 10.63
CA LYS A 96 -3.00 10.36 10.09
C LYS A 96 -1.71 9.56 10.31
N LYS A 97 -0.70 10.16 10.92
CA LYS A 97 0.60 9.51 11.10
C LYS A 97 0.47 8.21 11.90
N GLN A 98 -0.29 8.23 12.99
CA GLN A 98 -0.45 7.05 13.83
C GLN A 98 -1.14 5.91 13.07
N GLU A 99 -2.18 6.24 12.30
CA GLU A 99 -2.86 5.24 11.48
C GLU A 99 -1.91 4.64 10.44
N ALA A 100 -1.09 5.47 9.80
CA ALA A 100 -0.08 5.00 8.85
C ALA A 100 0.94 4.07 9.53
N GLN A 101 1.39 4.43 10.72
CA GLN A 101 2.33 3.62 11.49
C GLN A 101 1.73 2.26 11.84
N ASP A 102 0.47 2.25 12.26
CA ASP A 102 -0.23 1.01 12.60
C ASP A 102 -0.38 0.10 11.36
N MET A 103 -0.66 0.69 10.21
CA MET A 103 -0.73 -0.07 8.95
C MET A 103 0.64 -0.66 8.59
N ILE A 104 1.71 0.09 8.76
CA ILE A 104 3.07 -0.41 8.51
C ILE A 104 3.36 -1.61 9.40
N PHE A 105 3.04 -1.53 10.69
CA PHE A 105 3.24 -2.65 11.60
C PHE A 105 2.44 -3.88 11.17
N ALA A 106 1.18 -3.69 10.77
CA ALA A 106 0.36 -4.80 10.28
C ALA A 106 0.96 -5.45 9.02
N LEU A 107 1.52 -4.64 8.12
CA LEU A 107 2.18 -5.16 6.91
C LEU A 107 3.47 -5.91 7.25
N GLN A 108 4.24 -5.40 8.21
CA GLN A 108 5.45 -6.08 8.66
C GLN A 108 5.11 -7.42 9.31
N ASP A 109 4.04 -7.49 10.10
CA ASP A 109 3.56 -8.74 10.65
C ASP A 109 3.17 -9.74 9.56
N LYS A 110 2.56 -9.26 8.48
CA LYS A 110 2.22 -10.09 7.33
C LYS A 110 3.48 -10.69 6.70
N LEU A 111 4.56 -9.92 6.58
CA LEU A 111 5.83 -10.40 6.06
C LEU A 111 6.45 -11.45 6.99
N VAL A 112 6.37 -11.25 8.29
CA VAL A 112 6.82 -12.24 9.28
C VAL A 112 6.03 -13.54 9.12
N LEU A 113 4.71 -13.44 8.95
CA LEU A 113 3.87 -14.62 8.73
C LEU A 113 4.27 -15.37 7.46
N LYS A 114 4.64 -14.65 6.40
CA LYS A 114 5.15 -15.27 5.18
C LYS A 114 6.39 -16.12 5.47
N GLU A 115 7.32 -15.58 6.23
CA GLU A 115 8.54 -16.30 6.61
C GLU A 115 8.22 -17.53 7.45
N LEU A 116 7.27 -17.41 8.38
CA LEU A 116 6.84 -18.53 9.21
C LEU A 116 6.19 -19.64 8.38
N TYR A 117 5.38 -19.28 7.40
CA TYR A 117 4.81 -20.28 6.49
C TYR A 117 5.90 -20.99 5.68
N SER A 118 6.90 -20.27 5.23
CA SER A 118 8.04 -20.86 4.51
C SER A 118 8.82 -21.80 5.41
N ALA A 119 9.11 -21.40 6.63
CA ALA A 119 9.81 -22.22 7.61
C ALA A 119 9.02 -23.49 7.93
N LYS A 120 7.71 -23.38 8.10
CA LYS A 120 6.84 -24.53 8.35
C LYS A 120 6.85 -25.50 7.18
N LEU A 121 6.86 -24.97 5.94
CA LEU A 121 6.92 -25.82 4.76
C LEU A 121 8.23 -26.62 4.73
N TYR A 122 9.37 -25.98 4.99
CA TYR A 122 10.65 -26.66 5.05
C TYR A 122 10.70 -27.71 6.17
N TYR A 123 10.15 -27.40 7.32
CA TYR A 123 10.05 -28.33 8.43
C TYR A 123 9.25 -29.58 8.04
N ASN A 124 8.09 -29.39 7.41
CA ASN A 124 7.24 -30.49 6.98
C ASN A 124 7.93 -31.33 5.92
N LEU A 125 8.65 -30.74 4.98
CA LEU A 125 9.44 -31.46 3.99
C LEU A 125 10.59 -32.22 4.64
N GLY A 126 11.24 -31.62 5.62
CA GLY A 126 12.31 -32.27 6.39
C GLY A 126 11.81 -33.49 7.12
N ASN A 127 10.66 -33.42 7.79
CA ASN A 127 10.04 -34.53 8.48
C ASN A 127 9.64 -35.62 7.50
N TYR A 128 9.08 -35.25 6.36
CA TYR A 128 8.68 -36.20 5.32
C TYR A 128 9.87 -36.93 4.73
N MET A 129 10.96 -36.20 4.47
CA MET A 129 12.18 -36.74 3.87
C MET A 129 13.17 -37.30 4.90
N GLY A 130 12.88 -37.08 6.18
CA GLY A 130 13.63 -37.71 7.29
C GLY A 130 14.72 -36.92 7.95
N ASN A 131 14.99 -35.62 7.66
CA ASN A 131 16.13 -35.01 8.38
C ASN A 131 16.57 -33.62 8.01
N ASN A 132 15.71 -32.62 7.83
CA ASN A 132 16.26 -31.32 7.47
C ASN A 132 15.92 -30.20 8.46
N TYR A 133 16.19 -30.42 9.72
CA TYR A 133 15.93 -29.44 10.78
C TYR A 133 16.76 -28.16 10.61
N GLU A 134 17.98 -28.28 10.08
CA GLU A 134 18.86 -27.13 9.89
C GLU A 134 18.27 -26.11 8.93
N SER A 135 17.65 -26.58 7.84
CA SER A 135 16.99 -25.69 6.86
C SER A 135 15.86 -24.91 7.52
N CYS A 136 15.07 -25.56 8.38
CA CYS A 136 14.00 -24.90 9.11
C CYS A 136 14.54 -23.82 10.06
N VAL A 137 15.61 -24.14 10.82
CA VAL A 137 16.22 -23.21 11.77
C VAL A 137 16.80 -22.00 11.04
N ILE A 138 17.48 -22.20 9.92
CA ILE A 138 18.08 -21.12 9.14
C ILE A 138 17.00 -20.21 8.54
N THR A 139 15.88 -20.80 8.08
CA THR A 139 14.81 -20.04 7.45
C THR A 139 13.97 -19.27 8.48
N ALA A 140 13.75 -19.83 9.62
CA ALA A 140 12.96 -19.21 10.68
C ALA A 140 13.72 -18.10 11.38
#